data_af0184978044683aa244610a748297a0
#
_entry.id   af0184978044683aa244610a748297a0
#
_cell.length_a   1.000
_cell.length_b   1.000
_cell.length_c   1.000
_cell.angle_alpha   90.00
_cell.angle_beta   90.00
_cell.angle_gamma   90.00
#
_symmetry.space_group_name_H-M   'P 1'
#
loop_
_entity.id
_entity.type
_entity.pdbx_description
1 polymer ?
#
loop_
_entity_poly.entity_id
_entity_poly.type
_entity_poly.pdbx_seq_one_letter_code
_entity_poly.pdbx_strand_id
1 'polypeptide(L)' 'MTKVTLYLEPAVALFYSRVADWAGLPLEQVLCDSLYKLAGKLSLEALQNREENPL' A
#
# COMPACT_ATOMS: atom_id res chain seq x y z
N MET A 1 1.88 -17.75 -5.26
CA MET A 1 1.88 -16.30 -4.97
C MET A 1 2.16 -15.51 -6.24
N THR A 2 1.36 -14.50 -6.50
CA THR A 2 1.53 -13.69 -7.71
C THR A 2 2.67 -12.70 -7.52
N LYS A 3 3.55 -12.62 -8.50
CA LYS A 3 4.67 -11.68 -8.47
C LYS A 3 4.26 -10.39 -9.21
N VAL A 4 4.46 -9.25 -8.56
CA VAL A 4 4.14 -7.95 -9.15
C VAL A 4 5.39 -7.08 -9.09
N THR A 5 5.66 -6.36 -10.17
CA THR A 5 6.78 -5.43 -10.25
C THR A 5 6.25 -4.00 -10.20
N LEU A 6 6.85 -3.19 -9.34
CA LEU A 6 6.48 -1.79 -9.19
C LEU A 6 7.68 -0.90 -9.52
N TYR A 7 7.39 0.22 -10.19
CA TYR A 7 8.38 1.25 -10.47
C TYR A 7 8.08 2.44 -9.57
N LEU A 8 8.99 2.74 -8.65
CA LEU A 8 8.82 3.83 -7.70
C LEU A 8 9.66 5.03 -8.11
N GLU A 9 9.13 6.22 -7.91
CA GLU A 9 9.91 7.43 -8.07
C GLU A 9 11.03 7.45 -7.02
N PRO A 10 12.19 8.03 -7.35
CA PRO A 10 13.33 8.02 -6.41
C PRO A 10 13.00 8.55 -5.03
N ALA A 11 12.21 9.61 -4.93
CA ALA A 11 11.83 10.18 -3.63
C ALA A 11 10.97 9.20 -2.82
N VAL A 12 10.05 8.51 -3.48
CA VAL A 12 9.18 7.53 -2.83
C VAL A 12 9.99 6.32 -2.40
N ALA A 13 10.88 5.83 -3.26
CA ALA A 13 11.75 4.71 -2.93
C ALA A 13 12.63 5.02 -1.72
N LEU A 14 13.19 6.22 -1.67
CA LEU A 14 14.03 6.64 -0.55
C LEU A 14 13.22 6.71 0.74
N PHE A 15 12.01 7.25 0.68
CA PHE A 15 11.14 7.34 1.84
C PHE A 15 10.86 5.95 2.44
N TYR A 16 10.46 5.02 1.59
CA TYR A 16 10.15 3.66 2.07
C TYR A 16 11.39 2.92 2.56
N SER A 17 12.55 3.17 1.94
CA SER A 17 13.79 2.58 2.41
C SER A 17 14.13 3.03 3.83
N ARG A 18 13.92 4.30 4.13
CA ARG A 18 14.13 4.82 5.48
C ARG A 18 13.15 4.23 6.49
N VAL A 19 11.89 4.12 6.10
CA VAL A 19 10.88 3.49 6.96
C VAL A 19 11.27 2.05 7.26
N ALA A 20 11.73 1.32 6.25
CA ALA A 20 12.16 -0.06 6.43
C ALA A 20 13.33 -0.16 7.40
N ASP A 21 14.31 0.74 7.28
CA ASP A 21 15.47 0.78 8.19
C ASP A 21 15.01 1.04 9.62
N TRP A 22 14.12 2.01 9.83
CA TRP A 22 13.63 2.34 11.15
C TRP A 22 12.83 1.19 11.78
N ALA A 23 12.07 0.48 10.96
CA ALA A 23 11.27 -0.65 11.43
C ALA A 23 12.08 -1.94 11.57
N GLY A 24 13.29 -1.99 10.99
CA GLY A 24 14.10 -3.19 10.99
C GLY A 24 13.51 -4.29 10.12
N LEU A 25 12.83 -3.94 9.05
CA LEU A 25 12.15 -4.87 8.14
C LEU A 25 12.71 -4.76 6.73
N PRO A 26 12.58 -5.85 5.93
CA PRO A 26 12.91 -5.76 4.51
C PRO A 26 12.00 -4.76 3.80
N LEU A 27 12.54 -4.08 2.80
CA LEU A 27 11.76 -3.10 2.04
C LEU A 27 10.52 -3.72 1.43
N GLU A 28 10.63 -4.92 0.89
CA GLU A 28 9.52 -5.62 0.26
C GLU A 28 8.36 -5.81 1.24
N GLN A 29 8.67 -6.14 2.49
CA GLN A 29 7.63 -6.33 3.50
C GLN A 29 6.92 -5.04 3.83
N VAL A 30 7.65 -3.94 3.93
CA VAL A 30 7.05 -2.63 4.20
C VAL A 30 6.11 -2.25 3.06
N LEU A 31 6.53 -2.46 1.82
CA LEU A 31 5.70 -2.16 0.66
C LEU A 31 4.45 -3.04 0.63
N CYS A 32 4.58 -4.33 0.87
CA CYS A 32 3.44 -5.24 0.89
C CYS A 32 2.44 -4.85 1.98
N ASP A 33 2.91 -4.54 3.17
CA ASP A 33 2.06 -4.12 4.27
C ASP A 33 1.31 -2.83 3.94
N SER A 34 2.00 -1.88 3.31
CA SER A 34 1.39 -0.61 2.89
C SER A 34 0.30 -0.85 1.87
N LEU A 35 0.56 -1.69 0.88
CA LEU A 35 -0.42 -2.02 -0.15
C LEU A 35 -1.62 -2.75 0.45
N TYR A 36 -1.38 -3.65 1.38
CA TYR A 36 -2.45 -4.37 2.05
C TYR A 36 -3.38 -3.43 2.81
N LYS A 37 -2.79 -2.51 3.58
CA LYS A 37 -3.56 -1.53 4.33
C LYS A 37 -4.35 -0.59 3.41
N LEU A 38 -3.72 -0.17 2.32
CA LEU A 38 -4.37 0.69 1.35
C LEU A 38 -5.54 -0.03 0.68
N ALA A 39 -5.35 -1.30 0.32
CA ALA A 39 -6.40 -2.10 -0.29
C ALA A 39 -7.60 -2.24 0.64
N GLY A 40 -7.34 -2.46 1.94
CA GLY A 40 -8.42 -2.54 2.93
C GLY A 40 -9.19 -1.24 3.04
N LYS A 41 -8.46 -0.12 3.07
CA LYS A 41 -9.09 1.20 3.15
C LYS A 41 -9.93 1.50 1.91
N LEU A 42 -9.38 1.22 0.73
CA LEU A 42 -10.09 1.46 -0.53
C LEU A 42 -11.33 0.58 -0.64
N SER A 43 -11.26 -0.64 -0.14
CA SER A 43 -12.41 -1.54 -0.14
C SER A 43 -13.55 -0.99 0.72
N LEU A 44 -13.21 -0.46 1.90
CA LEU A 44 -14.20 0.15 2.78
C LEU A 44 -14.82 1.38 2.13
N GLU A 45 -14.02 2.23 1.51
CA GLU A 45 -14.52 3.42 0.83
C GLU A 45 -15.44 3.04 -0.32
N ALA A 46 -15.09 2.02 -1.07
CA ALA A 46 -15.92 1.55 -2.18
C ALA A 46 -17.28 1.06 -1.69
N LEU A 47 -17.30 0.32 -0.57
CA LEU A 47 -18.55 -0.15 0.00
C LEU A 47 -19.40 1.00 0.50
N GLN A 48 -18.80 1.99 1.14
CA GLN A 48 -19.52 3.16 1.62
C GLN A 48 -20.12 3.96 0.46
N ASN A 49 -19.34 4.12 -0.60
CA ASN A 49 -19.83 4.85 -1.78
C ASN A 49 -21.01 4.13 -2.43
N ARG A 50 -21.00 2.81 -2.42
CA ARG A 50 -22.12 2.04 -2.97
C ARG A 50 -23.40 2.26 -2.15
N GLU A 51 -23.26 2.38 -0.83
CA GLU A 51 -24.41 2.65 0.03
C GLU A 51 -24.92 4.06 -0.12
N GLU A 52 -24.01 5.03 -0.27
CA GLU A 52 -24.37 6.43 -0.44
C GLU A 52 -24.97 6.71 -1.81
N ASN A 53 -24.73 5.85 -2.76
CA ASN A 53 -25.12 6.05 -4.13
C ASN A 53 -25.98 4.90 -4.63
N PRO A 54 -27.11 4.63 -3.97
CA PRO A 54 -28.01 3.59 -4.45
C PRO A 54 -28.65 4.05 -5.75
N LEU A 55 -28.62 3.25 -6.71
CA LEU A 55 -29.23 3.59 -7.99
C LEU A 55 -30.73 3.65 -7.91
#